data_59e31eb52263f5fcedcaa7cf850243ea
#
_entry.id   59e31eb52263f5fcedcaa7cf850243ea
#
_cell.length_a   1.000
_cell.length_b   1.000
_cell.length_c   1.000
_cell.angle_alpha   90.00
_cell.angle_beta   90.00
_cell.angle_gamma   90.00
#
_symmetry.space_group_name_H-M   'P 1'
#
loop_
_entity.id
_entity.type
_entity.pdbx_description
1 polymer ?
#
loop_
_entity_poly.entity_id
_entity_poly.type
_entity_poly.pdbx_seq_one_letter_code
_entity_poly.pdbx_strand_id
1 'polypeptide(L)'
;MRLRPVVETDWELLLGWRNDPITVANSIQQRKVQTEEHKAWLVQKLSDTGSIMYIGEVGGVPVGQVRFDLGVGYAEVSVVVAPEVRGSGFGTELLKQGCSTAGIRKYIAYIRPENEVSIKAFETTGFFWSGRTFVEGVALERMELPPFKTED
;
A
#
# COMPACT_ATOMS: atom_id res chain seq x y z
N MET A 1 4.83 15.86 -3.79
CA MET A 1 3.92 15.10 -2.89
C MET A 1 4.41 15.20 -1.46
N ARG A 2 3.52 15.44 -0.55
CA ARG A 2 3.80 15.44 0.88
C ARG A 2 3.15 14.23 1.52
N LEU A 3 3.91 13.43 2.29
CA LEU A 3 3.36 12.35 3.10
C LEU A 3 3.01 12.88 4.49
N ARG A 4 1.83 12.50 4.97
CA ARG A 4 1.44 12.75 6.37
C ARG A 4 0.96 11.45 7.02
N PRO A 5 1.14 11.29 8.33
CA PRO A 5 0.59 10.14 9.03
C PRO A 5 -0.94 10.09 8.91
N VAL A 6 -1.49 8.89 8.82
CA VAL A 6 -2.93 8.67 8.89
C VAL A 6 -3.39 8.92 10.32
N VAL A 7 -4.54 9.58 10.47
CA VAL A 7 -5.20 9.80 11.76
C VAL A 7 -6.60 9.21 11.74
N GLU A 8 -7.21 9.05 12.92
CA GLU A 8 -8.51 8.36 13.06
C GLU A 8 -9.62 9.00 12.21
N THR A 9 -9.62 10.32 12.09
CA THR A 9 -10.61 11.06 11.28
C THR A 9 -10.49 10.82 9.77
N ASP A 10 -9.45 10.14 9.31
CA ASP A 10 -9.29 9.75 7.90
C ASP A 10 -10.14 8.53 7.52
N TRP A 11 -10.90 7.95 8.44
CA TRP A 11 -11.61 6.69 8.20
C TRP A 11 -12.56 6.75 7.00
N GLU A 12 -13.27 7.86 6.82
CA GLU A 12 -14.23 8.01 5.73
C GLU A 12 -13.54 8.05 4.36
N LEU A 13 -12.46 8.81 4.26
CA LEU A 13 -11.64 8.89 3.05
C LEU A 13 -11.06 7.51 2.68
N LEU A 14 -10.46 6.83 3.65
CA LEU A 14 -9.85 5.52 3.43
C LEU A 14 -10.89 4.44 3.11
N LEU A 15 -12.06 4.50 3.74
CA LEU A 15 -13.17 3.59 3.45
C LEU A 15 -13.66 3.77 2.01
N GLY A 16 -13.81 5.01 1.57
CA GLY A 16 -14.20 5.33 0.19
C GLY A 16 -13.21 4.73 -0.82
N TRP A 17 -11.92 4.87 -0.57
CA TRP A 17 -10.89 4.29 -1.43
C TRP A 17 -10.92 2.75 -1.40
N ARG A 18 -11.06 2.15 -0.22
CA ARG A 18 -11.10 0.69 -0.06
C ARG A 18 -12.31 0.06 -0.78
N ASN A 19 -13.45 0.76 -0.76
CA ASN A 19 -14.70 0.27 -1.36
C ASN A 19 -14.90 0.69 -2.83
N ASP A 20 -13.96 1.39 -3.41
CA ASP A 20 -13.95 1.64 -4.85
C ASP A 20 -13.94 0.31 -5.61
N PRO A 21 -14.75 0.15 -6.67
CA PRO A 21 -14.89 -1.13 -7.37
C PRO A 21 -13.57 -1.74 -7.86
N ILE A 22 -12.65 -0.92 -8.36
CA ILE A 22 -11.35 -1.41 -8.85
C ILE A 22 -10.49 -1.88 -7.66
N THR A 23 -10.47 -1.13 -6.56
CA THR A 23 -9.75 -1.53 -5.35
C THR A 23 -10.32 -2.82 -4.76
N VAL A 24 -11.64 -2.97 -4.73
CA VAL A 24 -12.30 -4.22 -4.29
C VAL A 24 -11.86 -5.39 -5.17
N ALA A 25 -11.88 -5.23 -6.49
CA ALA A 25 -11.47 -6.28 -7.43
C ALA A 25 -10.01 -6.71 -7.23
N ASN A 26 -9.14 -5.79 -6.83
CA ASN A 26 -7.72 -6.04 -6.60
C ASN A 26 -7.38 -6.49 -5.18
N SER A 27 -8.36 -6.56 -4.30
CA SER A 27 -8.19 -7.05 -2.93
C SER A 27 -8.20 -8.56 -2.88
N ILE A 28 -7.57 -9.17 -1.87
CA ILE A 28 -7.56 -10.62 -1.67
C ILE A 28 -8.99 -11.11 -1.50
N GLN A 29 -9.74 -10.50 -0.57
CA GLN A 29 -11.17 -10.71 -0.42
C GLN A 29 -11.88 -9.66 -1.25
N GLN A 30 -12.47 -10.07 -2.35
CA GLN A 30 -13.14 -9.18 -3.31
C GLN A 30 -14.53 -8.77 -2.81
N ARG A 31 -14.58 -8.14 -1.66
CA ARG A 31 -15.82 -7.65 -1.04
C ARG A 31 -15.63 -6.24 -0.49
N LYS A 32 -16.72 -5.50 -0.42
CA LYS A 32 -16.74 -4.21 0.27
C LYS A 32 -16.58 -4.42 1.77
N VAL A 33 -15.95 -3.46 2.42
CA VAL A 33 -15.79 -3.43 3.87
C VAL A 33 -16.91 -2.59 4.46
N GLN A 34 -17.54 -3.08 5.54
CA GLN A 34 -18.60 -2.34 6.25
C GLN A 34 -17.99 -1.21 7.07
N THR A 35 -18.76 -0.14 7.25
CA THR A 35 -18.30 1.07 7.95
C THR A 35 -17.75 0.77 9.35
N GLU A 36 -18.49 0.04 10.16
CA GLU A 36 -18.05 -0.26 11.54
C GLU A 36 -16.84 -1.19 11.59
N GLU A 37 -16.78 -2.17 10.68
CA GLU A 37 -15.60 -3.04 10.53
C GLU A 37 -14.36 -2.23 10.17
N HIS A 38 -14.48 -1.28 9.25
CA HIS A 38 -13.37 -0.43 8.81
C HIS A 38 -12.89 0.50 9.93
N LYS A 39 -13.83 1.14 10.65
CA LYS A 39 -13.48 2.01 11.76
C LYS A 39 -12.72 1.26 12.86
N ALA A 40 -13.18 0.08 13.23
CA ALA A 40 -12.52 -0.76 14.22
C ALA A 40 -11.12 -1.19 13.76
N TRP A 41 -10.99 -1.55 12.49
CA TRP A 41 -9.71 -1.90 11.87
C TRP A 41 -8.73 -0.73 11.93
N LEU A 42 -9.17 0.49 11.59
CA LEU A 42 -8.31 1.67 11.59
C LEU A 42 -7.82 2.01 13.00
N VAL A 43 -8.70 1.99 13.98
CA VAL A 43 -8.33 2.23 15.40
C VAL A 43 -7.26 1.23 15.85
N GLN A 44 -7.44 -0.05 15.52
CA GLN A 44 -6.48 -1.09 15.85
C GLN A 44 -5.14 -0.87 15.15
N LYS A 45 -5.15 -0.53 13.86
CA LYS A 45 -3.92 -0.26 13.09
C LYS A 45 -3.16 0.95 13.62
N LEU A 46 -3.85 2.01 14.00
CA LEU A 46 -3.22 3.22 14.55
C LEU A 46 -2.56 2.98 15.91
N SER A 47 -3.04 2.01 16.69
CA SER A 47 -2.43 1.61 17.96
C SER A 47 -1.37 0.52 17.82
N ASP A 48 -1.23 -0.07 16.64
CA ASP A 48 -0.25 -1.12 16.36
C ASP A 48 1.10 -0.52 16.00
N THR A 49 2.12 -0.76 16.83
CA THR A 49 3.49 -0.30 16.59
C THR A 49 4.15 -0.99 15.40
N GLY A 50 3.59 -2.09 14.92
CA GLY A 50 4.04 -2.81 13.72
C GLY A 50 3.41 -2.31 12.42
N SER A 51 2.67 -1.21 12.44
CA SER A 51 2.02 -0.65 11.25
C SER A 51 2.37 0.81 11.09
N ILE A 52 2.73 1.20 9.86
CA ILE A 52 3.03 2.58 9.49
C ILE A 52 2.13 2.92 8.29
N MET A 53 1.37 4.02 8.39
CA MET A 53 0.46 4.43 7.33
C MET A 53 0.60 5.91 7.04
N TYR A 54 0.73 6.23 5.73
CA TYR A 54 0.78 7.61 5.26
C TYR A 54 -0.29 7.87 4.22
N ILE A 55 -0.83 9.09 4.23
CA ILE A 55 -1.58 9.65 3.12
C ILE A 55 -0.65 10.60 2.37
N GLY A 56 -0.59 10.46 1.05
CA GLY A 56 0.10 11.40 0.18
C GLY A 56 -0.84 12.51 -0.25
N GLU A 57 -0.34 13.74 -0.19
CA GLU A 57 -1.09 14.94 -0.60
C GLU A 57 -0.32 15.69 -1.67
N VAL A 58 -1.04 16.20 -2.65
CA VAL A 58 -0.51 17.08 -3.69
C VAL A 58 -1.36 18.34 -3.70
N GLY A 59 -0.73 19.49 -3.41
CA GLY A 59 -1.46 20.74 -3.28
C GLY A 59 -2.54 20.71 -2.20
N GLY A 60 -2.31 19.97 -1.11
CA GLY A 60 -3.28 19.81 -0.02
C GLY A 60 -4.39 18.80 -0.31
N VAL A 61 -4.40 18.16 -1.48
CA VAL A 61 -5.44 17.18 -1.86
C VAL A 61 -4.90 15.76 -1.66
N PRO A 62 -5.60 14.90 -0.89
CA PRO A 62 -5.21 13.51 -0.73
C PRO A 62 -5.26 12.76 -2.06
N VAL A 63 -4.18 12.07 -2.43
CA VAL A 63 -4.08 11.33 -3.70
C VAL A 63 -3.92 9.83 -3.52
N GLY A 64 -3.68 9.36 -2.31
CA GLY A 64 -3.56 7.93 -2.03
C GLY A 64 -2.95 7.63 -0.68
N GLN A 65 -2.81 6.34 -0.41
CA GLN A 65 -2.29 5.80 0.84
C GLN A 65 -1.17 4.82 0.54
N VAL A 66 -0.13 4.83 1.39
CA VAL A 66 0.87 3.77 1.44
C VAL A 66 0.94 3.24 2.87
N ARG A 67 0.93 1.91 3.02
CA ARG A 67 0.95 1.23 4.32
C ARG A 67 2.07 0.22 4.36
N PHE A 68 2.73 0.14 5.51
CA PHE A 68 3.79 -0.81 5.82
C PHE A 68 3.40 -1.63 7.04
N ASP A 69 3.35 -2.95 6.90
CA ASP A 69 3.14 -3.88 8.01
C ASP A 69 4.48 -4.56 8.30
N LEU A 70 5.04 -4.30 9.48
CA LEU A 70 6.38 -4.73 9.83
C LEU A 70 6.42 -6.21 10.18
N GLY A 71 7.36 -6.92 9.56
CA GLY A 71 7.74 -8.28 9.92
C GLY A 71 9.17 -8.30 10.47
N VAL A 72 9.71 -9.48 10.65
CA VAL A 72 11.10 -9.64 11.12
C VAL A 72 12.05 -9.44 9.94
N GLY A 73 12.75 -8.29 9.93
CA GLY A 73 13.73 -7.95 8.90
C GLY A 73 13.14 -7.43 7.58
N TYR A 74 11.81 -7.20 7.52
CA TYR A 74 11.16 -6.67 6.32
C TYR A 74 9.88 -5.93 6.67
N ALA A 75 9.28 -5.26 5.70
CA ALA A 75 7.93 -4.73 5.78
C ALA A 75 7.13 -5.14 4.55
N GLU A 76 5.87 -5.55 4.76
CA GLU A 76 4.91 -5.73 3.68
C GLU A 76 4.34 -4.37 3.32
N VAL A 77 4.39 -4.00 2.05
CA VAL A 77 3.89 -2.71 1.58
C VAL A 77 2.68 -2.85 0.69
N SER A 78 1.70 -2.00 0.92
CA SER A 78 0.52 -1.86 0.07
C SER A 78 0.28 -0.40 -0.27
N VAL A 79 -0.26 -0.16 -1.46
CA VAL A 79 -0.54 1.19 -1.97
C VAL A 79 -1.93 1.23 -2.58
N VAL A 80 -2.63 2.33 -2.34
CA VAL A 80 -3.94 2.62 -2.95
C VAL A 80 -3.89 4.05 -3.48
N VAL A 81 -4.25 4.24 -4.74
CA VAL A 81 -4.36 5.56 -5.36
C VAL A 81 -5.82 5.97 -5.37
N ALA A 82 -6.11 7.23 -5.01
CA ALA A 82 -7.46 7.77 -5.08
C ALA A 82 -8.03 7.61 -6.50
N PRO A 83 -9.29 7.15 -6.63
CA PRO A 83 -9.89 6.86 -7.94
C PRO A 83 -9.82 8.04 -8.92
N GLU A 84 -10.00 9.25 -8.42
CA GLU A 84 -10.07 10.47 -9.22
C GLU A 84 -8.75 10.84 -9.90
N VAL A 85 -7.62 10.31 -9.42
CA VAL A 85 -6.28 10.70 -9.89
C VAL A 85 -5.48 9.51 -10.41
N ARG A 86 -6.13 8.38 -10.72
CA ARG A 86 -5.47 7.23 -11.34
C ARG A 86 -4.86 7.60 -12.69
N GLY A 87 -3.76 6.93 -13.03
CA GLY A 87 -3.07 7.17 -14.31
C GLY A 87 -2.12 8.35 -14.32
N SER A 88 -1.87 8.99 -13.16
CA SER A 88 -1.00 10.17 -13.04
C SER A 88 0.36 9.85 -12.40
N GLY A 89 0.67 8.57 -12.14
CA GLY A 89 1.95 8.16 -11.57
C GLY A 89 2.03 8.28 -10.05
N PHE A 90 0.95 8.56 -9.36
CA PHE A 90 0.97 8.73 -7.90
C PHE A 90 1.25 7.43 -7.15
N GLY A 91 0.88 6.27 -7.71
CA GLY A 91 1.23 4.99 -7.10
C GLY A 91 2.74 4.81 -6.96
N THR A 92 3.48 5.09 -8.03
CA THR A 92 4.95 5.05 -8.02
C THR A 92 5.53 6.06 -7.05
N GLU A 93 4.99 7.27 -7.02
CA GLU A 93 5.46 8.35 -6.15
C GLU A 93 5.22 8.02 -4.68
N LEU A 94 4.03 7.48 -4.34
CA LEU A 94 3.71 7.01 -2.99
C LEU A 94 4.69 5.92 -2.53
N LEU A 95 5.00 4.97 -3.40
CA LEU A 95 5.95 3.90 -3.09
C LEU A 95 7.36 4.44 -2.86
N LYS A 96 7.86 5.29 -3.74
CA LYS A 96 9.20 5.88 -3.62
C LYS A 96 9.35 6.68 -2.35
N GLN A 97 8.45 7.62 -2.12
CA GLN A 97 8.51 8.47 -0.93
C GLN A 97 8.20 7.70 0.35
N GLY A 98 7.24 6.78 0.30
CA GLY A 98 6.89 5.94 1.44
C GLY A 98 8.05 5.07 1.89
N CYS A 99 8.69 4.36 0.98
CA CYS A 99 9.85 3.51 1.30
C CYS A 99 11.02 4.34 1.83
N SER A 100 11.28 5.51 1.23
CA SER A 100 12.32 6.42 1.71
C SER A 100 12.03 6.93 3.12
N THR A 101 10.79 7.30 3.39
CA THR A 101 10.38 7.83 4.70
C THR A 101 10.35 6.75 5.78
N ALA A 102 9.85 5.55 5.45
CA ALA A 102 9.79 4.44 6.40
C ALA A 102 11.17 3.90 6.77
N GLY A 103 12.14 3.95 5.84
CA GLY A 103 13.52 3.60 6.12
C GLY A 103 13.75 2.14 6.49
N ILE A 104 12.92 1.23 5.97
CA ILE A 104 13.04 -0.22 6.20
C ILE A 104 14.06 -0.80 5.23
N ARG A 105 14.74 -1.87 5.64
CA ARG A 105 15.81 -2.47 4.83
C ARG A 105 15.30 -3.30 3.66
N LYS A 106 14.15 -3.98 3.83
CA LYS A 106 13.59 -4.86 2.82
C LYS A 106 12.09 -4.71 2.76
N TYR A 107 11.54 -4.67 1.55
CA TYR A 107 10.10 -4.57 1.34
C TYR A 107 9.61 -5.76 0.53
N ILE A 108 8.41 -6.25 0.86
CA ILE A 108 7.72 -7.30 0.14
C ILE A 108 6.32 -6.80 -0.18
N ALA A 109 5.83 -7.09 -1.39
CA ALA A 109 4.46 -6.80 -1.78
C ALA A 109 3.81 -8.05 -2.37
N TYR A 110 2.51 -8.20 -2.15
CA TYR A 110 1.69 -9.27 -2.71
C TYR A 110 0.60 -8.64 -3.55
N ILE A 111 0.57 -8.96 -4.84
CA ILE A 111 -0.27 -8.27 -5.81
C ILE A 111 -1.00 -9.32 -6.65
N ARG A 112 -2.32 -9.14 -6.85
CA ARG A 112 -3.05 -10.01 -7.79
C ARG A 112 -2.43 -9.92 -9.18
N PRO A 113 -2.30 -11.05 -9.90
CA PRO A 113 -1.70 -11.04 -11.24
C PRO A 113 -2.43 -10.11 -12.22
N GLU A 114 -3.74 -9.93 -12.04
CA GLU A 114 -4.57 -9.06 -12.88
C GLU A 114 -4.34 -7.56 -12.64
N ASN A 115 -3.74 -7.22 -11.50
CA ASN A 115 -3.47 -5.83 -11.15
C ASN A 115 -2.16 -5.34 -11.80
N GLU A 116 -2.16 -5.25 -13.12
CA GLU A 116 -1.00 -4.87 -13.91
C GLU A 116 -0.49 -3.47 -13.60
N VAL A 117 -1.41 -2.55 -13.30
CA VAL A 117 -1.06 -1.17 -12.95
C VAL A 117 -0.20 -1.12 -11.69
N SER A 118 -0.58 -1.87 -10.66
CA SER A 118 0.19 -1.94 -9.41
C SER A 118 1.54 -2.63 -9.63
N ILE A 119 1.56 -3.77 -10.34
CA ILE A 119 2.80 -4.49 -10.66
C ILE A 119 3.80 -3.55 -11.34
N LYS A 120 3.34 -2.78 -12.32
CA LYS A 120 4.18 -1.83 -13.03
C LYS A 120 4.71 -0.71 -12.12
N ALA A 121 3.86 -0.20 -11.22
CA ALA A 121 4.27 0.83 -10.26
C ALA A 121 5.37 0.31 -9.32
N PHE A 122 5.24 -0.92 -8.84
CA PHE A 122 6.27 -1.57 -8.02
C PHE A 122 7.56 -1.79 -8.81
N GLU A 123 7.49 -2.30 -10.04
CA GLU A 123 8.65 -2.48 -10.91
C GLU A 123 9.38 -1.15 -11.15
N THR A 124 8.65 -0.09 -11.45
CA THR A 124 9.21 1.24 -11.68
C THR A 124 9.91 1.78 -10.43
N THR A 125 9.47 1.37 -9.25
CA THR A 125 10.10 1.73 -7.97
C THR A 125 11.37 0.93 -7.69
N GLY A 126 11.59 -0.16 -8.41
CA GLY A 126 12.77 -1.01 -8.26
C GLY A 126 12.49 -2.39 -7.68
N PHE A 127 11.23 -2.71 -7.40
CA PHE A 127 10.85 -4.07 -6.97
C PHE A 127 11.03 -5.04 -8.13
N PHE A 128 11.39 -6.27 -7.80
CA PHE A 128 11.46 -7.37 -8.77
C PHE A 128 10.54 -8.52 -8.35
N TRP A 129 10.05 -9.27 -9.32
CA TRP A 129 9.23 -10.46 -9.08
C TRP A 129 10.07 -11.55 -8.41
N SER A 130 9.57 -12.11 -7.30
CA SER A 130 10.28 -13.14 -6.53
C SER A 130 9.50 -14.44 -6.40
N GLY A 131 8.37 -14.57 -7.09
CA GLY A 131 7.61 -15.81 -7.12
C GLY A 131 6.12 -15.59 -7.02
N ARG A 132 5.37 -16.69 -7.06
CA ARG A 132 3.93 -16.70 -6.86
C ARG A 132 3.63 -17.39 -5.56
N THR A 133 2.72 -16.84 -4.78
CA THR A 133 2.22 -17.43 -3.54
C THR A 133 0.70 -17.50 -3.56
N PHE A 134 0.14 -18.24 -2.63
CA PHE A 134 -1.32 -18.36 -2.48
C PHE A 134 -1.70 -17.99 -1.06
N VAL A 135 -2.67 -17.09 -0.94
CA VAL A 135 -3.27 -16.68 0.34
C VAL A 135 -4.76 -16.93 0.24
N GLU A 136 -5.30 -17.74 1.14
CA GLU A 136 -6.72 -18.12 1.13
C GLU A 136 -7.19 -18.64 -0.25
N GLY A 137 -6.32 -19.39 -0.94
CA GLY A 137 -6.60 -19.92 -2.28
C GLY A 137 -6.46 -18.92 -3.42
N VAL A 138 -6.07 -17.69 -3.13
CA VAL A 138 -5.88 -16.63 -4.15
C VAL A 138 -4.42 -16.55 -4.56
N ALA A 139 -4.16 -16.63 -5.87
CA ALA A 139 -2.82 -16.48 -6.41
C ALA A 139 -2.36 -15.01 -6.33
N LEU A 140 -1.18 -14.78 -5.78
CA LEU A 140 -0.57 -13.46 -5.67
C LEU A 140 0.84 -13.49 -6.20
N GLU A 141 1.21 -12.45 -6.93
CA GLU A 141 2.59 -12.22 -7.34
C GLU A 141 3.34 -11.59 -6.17
N ARG A 142 4.46 -12.22 -5.78
CA ARG A 142 5.32 -11.69 -4.72
C ARG A 142 6.42 -10.86 -5.36
N MET A 143 6.56 -9.63 -4.88
CA MET A 143 7.58 -8.69 -5.35
C MET A 143 8.43 -8.22 -4.18
N GLU A 144 9.69 -7.98 -4.41
CA GLU A 144 10.65 -7.58 -3.38
C GLU A 144 11.47 -6.38 -3.80
N LEU A 145 11.72 -5.51 -2.83
CA LEU A 145 12.76 -4.49 -2.91
C LEU A 145 13.81 -4.85 -1.86
N PRO A 146 15.00 -5.29 -2.28
CA PRO A 146 16.06 -5.69 -1.34
C PRO A 146 16.69 -4.47 -0.67
N PRO A 147 17.48 -4.69 0.40
CA PRO A 147 18.25 -3.61 0.99
C PRO A 147 19.18 -2.98 -0.04
N PHE A 148 19.33 -1.66 0.00
CA PHE A 148 20.36 -0.99 -0.78
C PHE A 148 21.73 -1.47 -0.30
N LYS A 149 22.62 -1.77 -1.27
CA LYS A 149 24.00 -2.06 -0.93
C LYS A 149 24.65 -0.79 -0.37
N THR A 150 25.13 -0.88 0.87
CA THR A 150 26.00 0.16 1.39
C THR A 150 27.36 -0.01 0.71
N GLU A 151 27.86 1.06 0.12
CA GLU A 151 29.26 1.08 -0.33
C GLU A 151 30.16 1.05 0.90
N ASP A 152 31.06 0.09 0.93
CA ASP A 152 32.09 0.01 1.99
C ASP A 152 33.15 1.07 1.79
#